data_577addbf76e8377eebe214a2cba6c6ac
#
_entry.id   577addbf76e8377eebe214a2cba6c6ac
#
_cell.length_a   1.000
_cell.length_b   1.000
_cell.length_c   1.000
_cell.angle_alpha   90.00
_cell.angle_beta   90.00
_cell.angle_gamma   90.00
#
_symmetry.space_group_name_H-M   'P 1'
#
loop_
_entity.id
_entity.type
_entity.pdbx_description
1 polymer ?
#
loop_
_entity_poly.entity_id
_entity_poly.type
_entity_poly.pdbx_seq_one_letter_code
_entity_poly.pdbx_strand_id
1 'polypeptide(L)'
;MLRRKATDRIIRWKKSGAKTALLIDGARQVGKTYIVRDFAHGNYAHYAEVNFIETPMAAQAMAASTTAEELFSRLSIFVNGPLVAGETLVFLDEVQECPNILTAIKFLVDSYPEYDFVLSGSLLGVELKNVRSVPVGYLDSFTMYPLDFEEFCWAKGLPPQILEDARSSFKRHVQIDQFVHEKLLALFHEYLVIGGMPAAVTAYLKEFDIQSARIVQQNIIARYREDISKYAGERGVVIKRIYDLLPSELADQNKRFVARDIEGNSHIDRYQNDFAWLAEAGVALPTYNVDEPRPPLLIAKNRSLSSYFAPTLAF
;
A
#
# COMPACT_ATOMS: atom_id res chain seq x y z
N MET A 1 -6.22 7.04 17.20
CA MET A 1 -6.42 6.86 15.74
C MET A 1 -5.24 7.49 15.01
N LEU A 2 -4.63 6.77 14.07
CA LEU A 2 -3.51 7.32 13.28
C LEU A 2 -4.06 8.15 12.12
N ARG A 3 -3.70 9.44 12.07
CA ARG A 3 -4.04 10.30 10.93
C ARG A 3 -3.24 9.89 9.69
N ARG A 4 -3.90 9.77 8.52
CA ARG A 4 -3.28 9.33 7.28
C ARG A 4 -3.55 10.33 6.14
N LYS A 5 -2.53 10.60 5.35
CA LYS A 5 -2.65 11.41 4.10
C LYS A 5 -3.55 10.73 3.06
N ALA A 6 -3.63 9.41 3.12
CA ALA A 6 -4.50 8.63 2.24
C ALA A 6 -5.99 9.01 2.43
N THR A 7 -6.42 9.43 3.64
CA THR A 7 -7.79 9.92 3.89
C THR A 7 -8.13 11.10 2.98
N ASP A 8 -7.19 12.02 2.76
CA ASP A 8 -7.41 13.19 1.89
C ASP A 8 -7.60 12.79 0.42
N ARG A 9 -7.03 11.65 -0.01
CA ARG A 9 -7.24 11.11 -1.37
C ARG A 9 -8.65 10.54 -1.52
N ILE A 10 -9.14 9.79 -0.52
CA ILE A 10 -10.50 9.25 -0.52
C ILE A 10 -11.53 10.40 -0.50
N ILE A 11 -11.30 11.43 0.34
CA ILE A 11 -12.16 12.63 0.39
C ILE A 11 -12.21 13.35 -0.96
N ARG A 12 -11.06 13.51 -1.63
CA ARG A 12 -10.99 14.13 -2.95
C ARG A 12 -11.73 13.33 -4.02
N TRP A 13 -11.57 12.00 -4.02
CA TRP A 13 -12.32 11.12 -4.90
C TRP A 13 -13.83 11.29 -4.70
N LYS A 14 -14.34 11.22 -3.48
CA LYS A 14 -15.75 11.43 -3.18
C LYS A 14 -16.23 12.81 -3.65
N LYS A 15 -15.46 13.86 -3.40
CA LYS A 15 -15.82 15.24 -3.78
C LYS A 15 -15.73 15.51 -5.28
N SER A 16 -15.01 14.71 -6.04
CA SER A 16 -14.85 14.90 -7.49
C SER A 16 -16.16 14.70 -8.23
N GLY A 17 -17.11 13.96 -7.64
CA GLY A 17 -18.38 13.58 -8.29
C GLY A 17 -18.17 12.70 -9.52
N ALA A 18 -16.93 12.23 -9.76
CA ALA A 18 -16.65 11.29 -10.84
C ALA A 18 -17.33 9.96 -10.53
N LYS A 19 -18.07 9.43 -11.50
CA LYS A 19 -18.68 8.11 -11.39
C LYS A 19 -17.64 7.03 -11.66
N THR A 20 -16.71 6.88 -10.75
CA THR A 20 -15.63 5.88 -10.81
C THR A 20 -15.57 5.14 -9.48
N ALA A 21 -15.23 3.86 -9.52
CA ALA A 21 -14.84 3.15 -8.31
C ALA A 21 -13.44 3.56 -7.86
N LEU A 22 -13.14 3.44 -6.57
CA LEU A 22 -11.81 3.73 -6.03
C LEU A 22 -11.09 2.44 -5.64
N LEU A 23 -9.92 2.19 -6.20
CA LEU A 23 -9.04 1.08 -5.82
C LEU A 23 -7.90 1.58 -4.94
N ILE A 24 -7.78 1.00 -3.76
CA ILE A 24 -6.68 1.24 -2.82
C ILE A 24 -5.80 0.00 -2.80
N ASP A 25 -4.67 0.07 -3.48
CA ASP A 25 -3.66 -0.98 -3.47
C ASP A 25 -2.56 -0.68 -2.43
N GLY A 26 -1.66 -1.62 -2.23
CA GLY A 26 -0.50 -1.48 -1.36
C GLY A 26 -0.23 -2.74 -0.56
N ALA A 27 0.93 -2.77 0.10
CA ALA A 27 1.37 -3.91 0.90
C ALA A 27 0.34 -4.35 1.94
N ARG A 28 0.47 -5.58 2.42
CA ARG A 28 -0.35 -6.06 3.55
C ARG A 28 -0.08 -5.24 4.80
N GLN A 29 -1.12 -5.08 5.62
CA GLN A 29 -1.06 -4.44 6.95
C GLN A 29 -0.72 -2.94 6.95
N VAL A 30 -0.75 -2.25 5.79
CA VAL A 30 -0.58 -0.79 5.73
C VAL A 30 -1.83 -0.01 6.18
N GLY A 31 -2.95 -0.72 6.46
CA GLY A 31 -4.17 -0.15 7.02
C GLY A 31 -5.26 0.20 5.99
N LYS A 32 -5.28 -0.46 4.81
CA LYS A 32 -6.28 -0.21 3.76
C LYS A 32 -7.73 -0.40 4.25
N THR A 33 -8.05 -1.57 4.78
CA THR A 33 -9.38 -1.88 5.33
C THR A 33 -9.78 -0.90 6.41
N TYR A 34 -8.85 -0.56 7.30
CA TYR A 34 -9.10 0.36 8.39
C TYR A 34 -9.49 1.75 7.91
N ILE A 35 -8.75 2.32 6.95
CA ILE A 35 -9.01 3.69 6.47
C ILE A 35 -10.33 3.78 5.70
N VAL A 36 -10.74 2.73 4.97
CA VAL A 36 -12.03 2.69 4.27
C VAL A 36 -13.18 2.62 5.27
N ARG A 37 -13.10 1.75 6.26
CA ARG A 37 -14.12 1.63 7.33
C ARG A 37 -14.29 2.95 8.08
N ASP A 38 -13.18 3.57 8.47
CA ASP A 38 -13.18 4.85 9.17
C ASP A 38 -13.78 5.98 8.31
N PHE A 39 -13.39 6.05 7.05
CA PHE A 39 -13.94 7.01 6.10
C PHE A 39 -15.46 6.78 5.89
N ALA A 40 -15.89 5.53 5.75
CA ALA A 40 -17.29 5.19 5.57
C ALA A 40 -18.15 5.65 6.76
N HIS A 41 -17.73 5.34 7.98
CA HIS A 41 -18.44 5.73 9.21
C HIS A 41 -18.58 7.25 9.37
N GLY A 42 -17.64 8.03 8.86
CA GLY A 42 -17.69 9.49 8.93
C GLY A 42 -18.45 10.19 7.79
N ASN A 43 -18.75 9.47 6.68
CA ASN A 43 -19.19 10.10 5.45
C ASN A 43 -20.44 9.49 4.79
N TYR A 44 -20.91 8.34 5.27
CA TYR A 44 -22.09 7.64 4.74
C TYR A 44 -23.03 7.23 5.87
N ALA A 45 -24.33 7.20 5.58
CA ALA A 45 -25.33 6.68 6.51
C ALA A 45 -25.23 5.15 6.63
N HIS A 46 -24.85 4.50 5.55
CA HIS A 46 -24.73 3.05 5.47
C HIS A 46 -23.40 2.61 4.89
N TYR A 47 -22.98 1.44 5.32
CA TYR A 47 -21.75 0.79 4.90
C TYR A 47 -22.01 -0.70 4.66
N ALA A 48 -21.63 -1.19 3.49
CA ALA A 48 -21.80 -2.57 3.10
C ALA A 48 -20.44 -3.14 2.63
N GLU A 49 -19.96 -4.21 3.27
CA GLU A 49 -18.63 -4.78 3.03
C GLU A 49 -18.72 -6.26 2.67
N VAL A 50 -17.90 -6.70 1.74
CA VAL A 50 -17.53 -8.10 1.53
C VAL A 50 -16.02 -8.23 1.51
N ASN A 51 -15.48 -9.16 2.31
CA ASN A 51 -14.07 -9.53 2.29
C ASN A 51 -13.93 -10.90 1.60
N PHE A 52 -13.22 -10.94 0.48
CA PHE A 52 -13.12 -12.15 -0.34
C PHE A 52 -12.22 -13.24 0.25
N ILE A 53 -11.33 -12.91 1.21
CA ILE A 53 -10.60 -13.92 1.99
C ILE A 53 -11.54 -14.59 3.00
N GLU A 54 -12.36 -13.80 3.70
CA GLU A 54 -13.27 -14.31 4.74
C GLU A 54 -14.47 -15.02 4.12
N THR A 55 -14.86 -14.63 2.89
CA THR A 55 -16.03 -15.16 2.19
C THR A 55 -15.66 -15.68 0.78
N PRO A 56 -14.95 -16.81 0.66
CA PRO A 56 -14.52 -17.34 -0.65
C PRO A 56 -15.68 -17.68 -1.59
N MET A 57 -16.86 -18.01 -1.06
CA MET A 57 -18.07 -18.24 -1.85
C MET A 57 -18.54 -16.98 -2.59
N ALA A 58 -18.31 -15.79 -2.02
CA ALA A 58 -18.59 -14.55 -2.71
C ALA A 58 -17.74 -14.40 -3.98
N ALA A 59 -16.44 -14.71 -3.90
CA ALA A 59 -15.55 -14.67 -5.07
C ALA A 59 -16.02 -15.61 -6.18
N GLN A 60 -16.44 -16.84 -5.84
CA GLN A 60 -16.99 -17.81 -6.80
C GLN A 60 -18.30 -17.30 -7.44
N ALA A 61 -19.21 -16.76 -6.62
CA ALA A 61 -20.46 -16.22 -7.09
C ALA A 61 -20.26 -15.02 -8.05
N MET A 62 -19.34 -14.11 -7.72
CA MET A 62 -19.00 -12.97 -8.59
C MET A 62 -18.38 -13.45 -9.90
N ALA A 63 -17.47 -14.41 -9.86
CA ALA A 63 -16.82 -14.97 -11.06
C ALA A 63 -17.81 -15.65 -12.03
N ALA A 64 -18.91 -16.19 -11.51
CA ALA A 64 -19.96 -16.84 -12.30
C ALA A 64 -21.04 -15.86 -12.81
N SER A 65 -20.95 -14.56 -12.53
CA SER A 65 -21.90 -13.54 -12.98
C SER A 65 -21.61 -13.13 -14.42
N THR A 66 -22.67 -13.01 -15.23
CA THR A 66 -22.59 -12.65 -16.66
C THR A 66 -23.18 -11.28 -16.95
N THR A 67 -24.07 -10.77 -16.10
CA THR A 67 -24.68 -9.44 -16.22
C THR A 67 -24.45 -8.59 -14.97
N ALA A 68 -24.67 -7.27 -15.09
CA ALA A 68 -24.58 -6.35 -13.96
C ALA A 68 -25.62 -6.67 -12.88
N GLU A 69 -26.82 -7.04 -13.28
CA GLU A 69 -27.93 -7.39 -12.37
C GLU A 69 -27.60 -8.65 -11.56
N GLU A 70 -27.09 -9.70 -12.23
CA GLU A 70 -26.63 -10.91 -11.54
C GLU A 70 -25.50 -10.60 -10.56
N LEU A 71 -24.52 -9.79 -10.99
CA LEU A 71 -23.38 -9.41 -10.17
C LEU A 71 -23.84 -8.65 -8.93
N PHE A 72 -24.70 -7.65 -9.07
CA PHE A 72 -25.21 -6.85 -7.96
C PHE A 72 -26.14 -7.67 -7.04
N SER A 73 -27.02 -8.50 -7.63
CA SER A 73 -27.89 -9.39 -6.86
C SER A 73 -27.10 -10.38 -6.02
N ARG A 74 -26.03 -10.98 -6.57
CA ARG A 74 -25.17 -11.88 -5.81
C ARG A 74 -24.36 -11.12 -4.77
N LEU A 75 -23.83 -9.94 -5.12
CA LEU A 75 -23.11 -9.08 -4.18
C LEU A 75 -23.99 -8.76 -2.96
N SER A 76 -25.28 -8.44 -3.18
CA SER A 76 -26.22 -8.10 -2.10
C SER A 76 -26.47 -9.23 -1.09
N ILE A 77 -26.18 -10.49 -1.46
CA ILE A 77 -26.30 -11.65 -0.57
C ILE A 77 -25.11 -11.73 0.40
N PHE A 78 -23.92 -11.31 -0.05
CA PHE A 78 -22.68 -11.51 0.68
C PHE A 78 -22.19 -10.27 1.43
N VAL A 79 -22.66 -9.07 1.07
CA VAL A 79 -22.26 -7.85 1.80
C VAL A 79 -22.83 -7.85 3.21
N ASN A 80 -22.01 -7.39 4.14
CA ASN A 80 -22.43 -7.18 5.52
C ASN A 80 -22.87 -5.73 5.68
N GLY A 81 -24.18 -5.48 5.60
CA GLY A 81 -24.78 -4.15 5.74
C GLY A 81 -25.85 -3.85 4.69
N PRO A 82 -26.69 -2.83 4.93
CA PRO A 82 -27.79 -2.47 4.04
C PRO A 82 -27.27 -1.77 2.77
N LEU A 83 -27.93 -2.03 1.65
CA LEU A 83 -27.74 -1.34 0.38
C LEU A 83 -28.87 -0.33 0.16
N VAL A 84 -28.65 0.92 0.54
CA VAL A 84 -29.58 2.04 0.35
C VAL A 84 -29.01 2.98 -0.69
N ALA A 85 -29.76 3.17 -1.78
CA ALA A 85 -29.34 4.00 -2.91
C ALA A 85 -29.00 5.44 -2.49
N GLY A 86 -27.86 5.95 -2.88
CA GLY A 86 -27.37 7.29 -2.55
C GLY A 86 -26.79 7.44 -1.13
N GLU A 87 -26.91 6.43 -0.27
CA GLU A 87 -26.50 6.53 1.14
C GLU A 87 -25.44 5.49 1.54
N THR A 88 -25.18 4.49 0.68
CA THR A 88 -24.29 3.38 1.02
C THR A 88 -22.95 3.47 0.28
N LEU A 89 -21.86 3.32 1.04
CA LEU A 89 -20.55 2.95 0.47
C LEU A 89 -20.46 1.42 0.44
N VAL A 90 -20.18 0.87 -0.72
CA VAL A 90 -19.94 -0.57 -0.93
C VAL A 90 -18.44 -0.82 -0.98
N PHE A 91 -17.95 -1.64 -0.05
CA PHE A 91 -16.54 -1.97 0.06
C PHE A 91 -16.25 -3.42 -0.31
N LEU A 92 -15.40 -3.59 -1.31
CA LEU A 92 -14.91 -4.87 -1.81
C LEU A 92 -13.46 -5.05 -1.34
N ASP A 93 -13.27 -5.81 -0.26
CA ASP A 93 -11.95 -5.99 0.34
C ASP A 93 -11.26 -7.27 -0.13
N GLU A 94 -9.93 -7.20 -0.21
CA GLU A 94 -9.05 -8.30 -0.66
C GLU A 94 -9.39 -8.83 -2.07
N VAL A 95 -9.58 -7.89 -3.02
CA VAL A 95 -10.03 -8.20 -4.41
C VAL A 95 -9.06 -9.06 -5.21
N GLN A 96 -7.82 -9.29 -4.77
CA GLN A 96 -6.92 -10.25 -5.40
C GLN A 96 -7.45 -11.68 -5.32
N GLU A 97 -8.30 -12.01 -4.36
CA GLU A 97 -8.98 -13.31 -4.27
C GLU A 97 -10.19 -13.42 -5.23
N CYS A 98 -10.57 -12.31 -5.87
CA CYS A 98 -11.64 -12.24 -6.88
C CYS A 98 -11.22 -11.38 -8.09
N PRO A 99 -10.21 -11.77 -8.89
CA PRO A 99 -9.63 -10.93 -9.95
C PRO A 99 -10.66 -10.46 -10.99
N ASN A 100 -11.72 -11.24 -11.24
CA ASN A 100 -12.76 -10.89 -12.19
C ASN A 100 -13.54 -9.63 -11.81
N ILE A 101 -13.62 -9.28 -10.51
CA ILE A 101 -14.33 -8.09 -10.04
C ILE A 101 -13.67 -6.80 -10.57
N LEU A 102 -12.36 -6.79 -10.77
CA LEU A 102 -11.64 -5.64 -11.32
C LEU A 102 -12.02 -5.35 -12.78
N THR A 103 -12.38 -6.38 -13.55
CA THR A 103 -12.91 -6.20 -14.91
C THR A 103 -14.39 -5.86 -14.87
N ALA A 104 -15.13 -6.44 -13.93
CA ALA A 104 -16.58 -6.32 -13.84
C ALA A 104 -17.04 -5.02 -13.16
N ILE A 105 -16.16 -4.33 -12.43
CA ILE A 105 -16.51 -3.11 -11.67
C ILE A 105 -17.15 -2.01 -12.54
N LYS A 106 -16.76 -1.92 -13.82
CA LYS A 106 -17.36 -0.98 -14.78
C LYS A 106 -18.86 -1.17 -14.91
N PHE A 107 -19.34 -2.43 -14.90
CA PHE A 107 -20.77 -2.73 -15.02
C PHE A 107 -21.54 -2.33 -13.76
N LEU A 108 -20.91 -2.47 -12.57
CA LEU A 108 -21.51 -1.99 -11.32
C LEU A 108 -21.58 -0.46 -11.30
N VAL A 109 -20.52 0.23 -11.69
CA VAL A 109 -20.49 1.70 -11.73
C VAL A 109 -21.49 2.27 -12.74
N ASP A 110 -21.63 1.65 -13.91
CA ASP A 110 -22.57 2.10 -14.95
C ASP A 110 -24.03 1.83 -14.59
N SER A 111 -24.34 0.63 -14.07
CA SER A 111 -25.71 0.20 -13.82
C SER A 111 -26.26 0.65 -12.47
N TYR A 112 -25.37 0.93 -11.52
CA TYR A 112 -25.72 1.31 -10.13
C TYR A 112 -24.96 2.57 -9.69
N PRO A 113 -25.09 3.69 -10.44
CA PRO A 113 -24.34 4.93 -10.18
C PRO A 113 -24.73 5.63 -8.87
N GLU A 114 -25.78 5.18 -8.20
CA GLU A 114 -26.22 5.63 -6.89
C GLU A 114 -25.40 5.06 -5.74
N TYR A 115 -24.52 4.08 -5.98
CA TYR A 115 -23.62 3.52 -4.99
C TYR A 115 -22.18 3.95 -5.25
N ASP A 116 -21.48 4.27 -4.19
CA ASP A 116 -20.04 4.49 -4.22
C ASP A 116 -19.32 3.16 -3.95
N PHE A 117 -18.44 2.74 -4.87
CA PHE A 117 -17.68 1.50 -4.76
C PHE A 117 -16.23 1.79 -4.41
N VAL A 118 -15.75 1.19 -3.32
CA VAL A 118 -14.32 1.19 -2.96
C VAL A 118 -13.82 -0.24 -2.97
N LEU A 119 -12.66 -0.45 -3.55
CA LEU A 119 -11.98 -1.74 -3.61
C LEU A 119 -10.66 -1.64 -2.87
N SER A 120 -10.25 -2.70 -2.18
CA SER A 120 -8.89 -2.78 -1.69
C SER A 120 -8.28 -4.16 -1.96
N GLY A 121 -6.96 -4.16 -2.12
CA GLY A 121 -6.24 -5.42 -2.27
C GLY A 121 -4.76 -5.27 -1.98
N SER A 122 -4.16 -6.38 -1.61
CA SER A 122 -2.73 -6.52 -1.46
C SER A 122 -2.19 -7.39 -2.60
N LEU A 123 -0.91 -7.25 -2.94
CA LEU A 123 -0.29 -8.04 -4.02
C LEU A 123 -0.95 -7.85 -5.40
N LEU A 124 -1.73 -6.79 -5.60
CA LEU A 124 -2.45 -6.56 -6.85
C LEU A 124 -1.52 -6.46 -8.06
N GLY A 125 -0.34 -5.85 -7.90
CA GLY A 125 0.66 -5.79 -8.97
C GLY A 125 1.10 -7.17 -9.46
N VAL A 126 1.15 -8.16 -8.56
CA VAL A 126 1.49 -9.54 -8.87
C VAL A 126 0.31 -10.26 -9.52
N GLU A 127 -0.88 -10.16 -8.94
CA GLU A 127 -2.09 -10.87 -9.38
C GLU A 127 -2.73 -10.23 -10.62
N LEU A 128 -2.58 -8.91 -10.84
CA LEU A 128 -3.12 -8.21 -12.00
C LEU A 128 -2.53 -8.66 -13.33
N LYS A 129 -1.37 -9.34 -13.33
CA LYS A 129 -0.84 -9.99 -14.55
C LYS A 129 -1.83 -10.99 -15.16
N ASN A 130 -2.74 -11.51 -14.34
CA ASN A 130 -3.76 -12.48 -14.74
C ASN A 130 -5.11 -11.82 -15.05
N VAL A 131 -5.28 -10.52 -14.84
CA VAL A 131 -6.53 -9.79 -15.12
C VAL A 131 -6.59 -9.40 -16.59
N ARG A 132 -7.69 -9.75 -17.26
CA ARG A 132 -7.87 -9.52 -18.71
C ARG A 132 -7.79 -8.04 -19.11
N SER A 133 -8.34 -7.14 -18.29
CA SER A 133 -8.18 -5.68 -18.45
C SER A 133 -8.66 -4.94 -17.20
N VAL A 134 -7.96 -3.86 -16.84
CA VAL A 134 -8.46 -2.87 -15.88
C VAL A 134 -9.23 -1.81 -16.68
N PRO A 135 -10.50 -1.54 -16.39
CA PRO A 135 -11.32 -0.63 -17.19
C PRO A 135 -10.84 0.81 -17.01
N VAL A 136 -10.34 1.40 -18.09
CA VAL A 136 -9.93 2.81 -18.12
C VAL A 136 -11.16 3.71 -18.01
N GLY A 137 -11.13 4.70 -17.12
CA GLY A 137 -12.21 5.68 -16.91
C GLY A 137 -13.29 5.25 -15.91
N TYR A 138 -13.23 4.01 -15.38
CA TYR A 138 -14.19 3.51 -14.38
C TYR A 138 -13.55 3.24 -13.01
N LEU A 139 -12.24 3.29 -12.94
CA LEU A 139 -11.49 2.95 -11.74
C LEU A 139 -10.39 3.98 -11.52
N ASP A 140 -10.54 4.78 -10.48
CA ASP A 140 -9.47 5.58 -9.92
C ASP A 140 -8.64 4.72 -8.97
N SER A 141 -7.34 4.92 -8.91
CA SER A 141 -6.49 4.10 -8.05
C SER A 141 -5.39 4.91 -7.38
N PHE A 142 -4.99 4.46 -6.20
CA PHE A 142 -3.76 4.91 -5.58
C PHE A 142 -3.15 3.83 -4.69
N THR A 143 -1.82 3.87 -4.57
CA THR A 143 -1.07 2.98 -3.69
C THR A 143 -0.98 3.60 -2.29
N MET A 144 -1.35 2.83 -1.28
CA MET A 144 -1.20 3.16 0.12
C MET A 144 0.08 2.56 0.68
N TYR A 145 0.95 3.42 1.17
CA TYR A 145 2.20 3.04 1.81
C TYR A 145 2.04 3.00 3.34
N PRO A 146 3.00 2.43 4.09
CA PRO A 146 3.13 2.66 5.53
C PRO A 146 3.15 4.14 5.88
N LEU A 147 3.07 4.48 7.18
CA LEU A 147 3.19 5.87 7.60
C LEU A 147 4.52 6.45 7.12
N ASP A 148 4.48 7.62 6.52
CA ASP A 148 5.68 8.40 6.29
C ASP A 148 6.12 9.15 7.56
N PHE A 149 7.27 9.80 7.51
CA PHE A 149 7.79 10.53 8.66
C PHE A 149 6.84 11.61 9.19
N GLU A 150 6.14 12.30 8.29
CA GLU A 150 5.17 13.34 8.67
C GLU A 150 3.96 12.73 9.40
N GLU A 151 3.41 11.62 8.89
CA GLU A 151 2.33 10.88 9.54
C GLU A 151 2.75 10.30 10.90
N PHE A 152 4.01 9.86 11.02
CA PHE A 152 4.60 9.44 12.29
C PHE A 152 4.71 10.60 13.27
N CYS A 153 5.15 11.79 12.83
CA CYS A 153 5.19 12.99 13.67
C CYS A 153 3.78 13.38 14.17
N TRP A 154 2.76 13.29 13.32
CA TRP A 154 1.38 13.51 13.75
C TRP A 154 0.94 12.49 14.80
N ALA A 155 1.30 11.23 14.63
CA ALA A 155 1.01 10.17 15.60
C ALA A 155 1.68 10.39 16.94
N LYS A 156 2.87 11.04 16.96
CA LYS A 156 3.60 11.48 18.16
C LYS A 156 3.04 12.80 18.76
N GLY A 157 1.98 13.35 18.17
CA GLY A 157 1.35 14.59 18.67
C GLY A 157 2.07 15.88 18.24
N LEU A 158 2.99 15.83 17.27
CA LEU A 158 3.61 17.04 16.76
C LEU A 158 2.57 17.85 15.97
N PRO A 159 2.37 19.15 16.27
CA PRO A 159 1.49 20.01 15.50
C PRO A 159 1.89 20.05 14.02
N PRO A 160 0.94 19.89 13.07
CA PRO A 160 1.24 19.92 11.63
C PRO A 160 1.94 21.19 11.16
N GLN A 161 1.68 22.32 11.84
CA GLN A 161 2.26 23.62 11.54
C GLN A 161 3.79 23.61 11.61
N ILE A 162 4.37 22.88 12.56
CA ILE A 162 5.84 22.81 12.73
C ILE A 162 6.50 22.21 11.47
N LEU A 163 5.91 21.17 10.90
CA LEU A 163 6.42 20.55 9.67
C LEU A 163 6.22 21.45 8.46
N GLU A 164 5.11 22.20 8.40
CA GLU A 164 4.86 23.17 7.33
C GLU A 164 5.83 24.35 7.39
N ASP A 165 6.13 24.85 8.60
CA ASP A 165 7.12 25.91 8.81
C ASP A 165 8.53 25.44 8.43
N ALA A 166 8.90 24.21 8.78
CA ALA A 166 10.17 23.60 8.36
C ALA A 166 10.27 23.47 6.84
N ARG A 167 9.18 23.02 6.17
CA ARG A 167 9.07 22.94 4.70
C ARG A 167 9.16 24.32 4.05
N SER A 168 8.51 25.30 4.62
CA SER A 168 8.56 26.70 4.17
C SER A 168 9.96 27.29 4.30
N SER A 169 10.65 27.02 5.41
CA SER A 169 12.03 27.44 5.64
C SER A 169 12.99 26.81 4.63
N PHE A 170 12.82 25.49 4.34
CA PHE A 170 13.58 24.80 3.31
C PHE A 170 13.41 25.46 1.93
N LYS A 171 12.15 25.73 1.52
CA LYS A 171 11.85 26.39 0.22
C LYS A 171 12.47 27.79 0.13
N ARG A 172 12.56 28.51 1.22
CA ARG A 172 13.16 29.86 1.29
C ARG A 172 14.66 29.85 1.53
N HIS A 173 15.27 28.66 1.67
CA HIS A 173 16.68 28.50 2.04
C HIS A 173 17.07 29.22 3.35
N VAL A 174 16.16 29.22 4.33
CA VAL A 174 16.36 29.84 5.63
C VAL A 174 16.52 28.71 6.66
N GLN A 175 17.44 28.92 7.59
CA GLN A 175 17.65 27.96 8.70
C GLN A 175 16.41 27.91 9.59
N ILE A 176 16.00 26.71 9.97
CA ILE A 176 14.96 26.51 10.99
C ILE A 176 15.53 26.74 12.39
N ASP A 177 14.65 27.00 13.35
CA ASP A 177 15.02 27.09 14.76
C ASP A 177 15.72 25.82 15.23
N GLN A 178 16.80 25.99 16.02
CA GLN A 178 17.64 24.87 16.46
C GLN A 178 16.86 23.86 17.28
N PHE A 179 15.99 24.28 18.20
CA PHE A 179 15.20 23.37 19.03
C PHE A 179 14.18 22.57 18.20
N VAL A 180 13.60 23.21 17.19
CA VAL A 180 12.72 22.52 16.21
C VAL A 180 13.51 21.47 15.43
N HIS A 181 14.73 21.82 14.98
CA HIS A 181 15.59 20.88 14.26
C HIS A 181 15.95 19.67 15.11
N GLU A 182 16.42 19.90 16.35
CA GLU A 182 16.79 18.82 17.28
C GLU A 182 15.60 17.92 17.59
N LYS A 183 14.40 18.50 17.80
CA LYS A 183 13.17 17.74 18.01
C LYS A 183 12.81 16.88 16.81
N LEU A 184 12.86 17.43 15.59
CA LEU A 184 12.57 16.68 14.37
C LEU A 184 13.61 15.59 14.13
N LEU A 185 14.88 15.83 14.41
CA LEU A 185 15.94 14.83 14.29
C LEU A 185 15.75 13.67 15.28
N ALA A 186 15.38 13.97 16.52
CA ALA A 186 15.06 12.94 17.52
C ALA A 186 13.87 12.07 17.07
N LEU A 187 12.79 12.69 16.57
CA LEU A 187 11.64 11.96 16.03
C LEU A 187 12.01 11.15 14.79
N PHE A 188 12.91 11.64 13.96
CA PHE A 188 13.39 10.91 12.79
C PHE A 188 14.18 9.65 13.18
N HIS A 189 15.05 9.75 14.21
CA HIS A 189 15.75 8.58 14.75
C HIS A 189 14.75 7.55 15.32
N GLU A 190 13.72 7.99 16.06
CA GLU A 190 12.66 7.09 16.51
C GLU A 190 11.95 6.42 15.31
N TYR A 191 11.60 7.20 14.29
CA TYR A 191 10.95 6.68 13.07
C TYR A 191 11.81 5.64 12.35
N LEU A 192 13.12 5.84 12.27
CA LEU A 192 14.04 4.86 11.68
C LEU A 192 14.05 3.52 12.44
N VAL A 193 13.81 3.55 13.75
CA VAL A 193 13.77 2.33 14.59
C VAL A 193 12.39 1.67 14.57
N ILE A 194 11.32 2.46 14.67
CA ILE A 194 9.94 1.95 14.76
C ILE A 194 9.37 1.63 13.38
N GLY A 195 9.80 2.35 12.33
CA GLY A 195 9.26 2.25 10.99
C GLY A 195 7.87 2.85 10.86
N GLY A 196 7.28 2.64 9.67
CA GLY A 196 5.97 3.21 9.31
C GLY A 196 4.79 2.23 9.37
N MET A 197 4.97 0.98 9.80
CA MET A 197 3.85 0.03 9.86
C MET A 197 2.86 0.42 10.94
N PRO A 198 1.54 0.62 10.60
CA PRO A 198 0.55 1.12 11.55
C PRO A 198 0.47 0.33 12.84
N ALA A 199 0.57 -1.00 12.76
CA ALA A 199 0.52 -1.87 13.93
C ALA A 199 1.75 -1.66 14.85
N ALA A 200 2.96 -1.51 14.27
CA ALA A 200 4.19 -1.26 15.03
C ALA A 200 4.17 0.13 15.69
N VAL A 201 3.74 1.16 14.94
CA VAL A 201 3.58 2.52 15.47
C VAL A 201 2.55 2.53 16.61
N THR A 202 1.42 1.85 16.45
CA THR A 202 0.37 1.78 17.49
C THR A 202 0.88 1.07 18.74
N ALA A 203 1.59 -0.06 18.60
CA ALA A 203 2.16 -0.78 19.74
C ALA A 203 3.16 0.10 20.48
N TYR A 204 4.05 0.77 19.77
CA TYR A 204 5.00 1.72 20.36
C TYR A 204 4.32 2.85 21.11
N LEU A 205 3.33 3.50 20.52
CA LEU A 205 2.63 4.64 21.13
C LEU A 205 1.81 4.25 22.37
N LYS A 206 1.36 2.99 22.45
CA LYS A 206 0.60 2.49 23.60
C LYS A 206 1.48 2.28 24.82
N GLU A 207 2.66 1.74 24.64
CA GLU A 207 3.55 1.31 25.73
C GLU A 207 4.80 2.18 25.87
N PHE A 208 5.10 3.02 24.86
CA PHE A 208 6.35 3.78 24.71
C PHE A 208 7.59 2.89 24.81
N ASP A 209 7.44 1.64 24.36
CA ASP A 209 8.48 0.61 24.39
C ASP A 209 8.83 0.13 22.98
N ILE A 210 10.13 0.17 22.65
CA ILE A 210 10.65 -0.28 21.35
C ILE A 210 10.44 -1.78 21.17
N GLN A 211 10.49 -2.58 22.24
CA GLN A 211 10.34 -4.04 22.17
C GLN A 211 8.94 -4.43 21.70
N SER A 212 7.90 -3.70 22.11
CA SER A 212 6.52 -3.91 21.65
C SER A 212 6.40 -3.71 20.13
N ALA A 213 7.04 -2.66 19.57
CA ALA A 213 7.10 -2.45 18.13
C ALA A 213 7.89 -3.56 17.42
N ARG A 214 9.03 -3.98 17.99
CA ARG A 214 9.89 -5.03 17.42
C ARG A 214 9.19 -6.38 17.28
N ILE A 215 8.39 -6.78 18.27
CA ILE A 215 7.58 -8.01 18.20
C ILE A 215 6.62 -7.93 17.03
N VAL A 216 5.95 -6.79 16.84
CA VAL A 216 5.03 -6.59 15.72
C VAL A 216 5.77 -6.63 14.39
N GLN A 217 6.94 -5.97 14.28
CA GLN A 217 7.77 -5.98 13.07
C GLN A 217 8.18 -7.41 12.69
N GLN A 218 8.64 -8.22 13.65
CA GLN A 218 9.02 -9.61 13.41
C GLN A 218 7.84 -10.45 12.89
N ASN A 219 6.65 -10.25 13.44
CA ASN A 219 5.44 -10.92 12.96
C ASN A 219 5.07 -10.49 11.53
N ILE A 220 5.25 -9.22 11.17
CA ILE A 220 5.01 -8.72 9.81
C ILE A 220 6.01 -9.35 8.83
N ILE A 221 7.29 -9.40 9.17
CA ILE A 221 8.34 -10.05 8.36
C ILE A 221 8.01 -11.52 8.12
N ALA A 222 7.61 -12.24 9.16
CA ALA A 222 7.23 -13.66 9.05
C ALA A 222 6.06 -13.83 8.06
N ARG A 223 5.04 -12.99 8.15
CA ARG A 223 3.88 -13.02 7.23
C ARG A 223 4.27 -12.72 5.78
N TYR A 224 5.15 -11.75 5.52
CA TYR A 224 5.64 -11.50 4.17
C TYR A 224 6.41 -12.69 3.61
N ARG A 225 7.18 -13.40 4.43
CA ARG A 225 7.86 -14.64 4.01
C ARG A 225 6.87 -15.76 3.66
N GLU A 226 5.75 -15.87 4.40
CA GLU A 226 4.66 -16.80 4.09
C GLU A 226 3.98 -16.42 2.77
N ASP A 227 3.72 -15.12 2.54
CA ASP A 227 3.11 -14.64 1.31
C ASP A 227 4.00 -14.91 0.09
N ILE A 228 5.32 -14.67 0.19
CA ILE A 228 6.27 -15.02 -0.86
C ILE A 228 6.17 -16.52 -1.17
N SER A 229 6.13 -17.36 -0.14
CA SER A 229 6.03 -18.82 -0.32
C SER A 229 4.72 -19.24 -0.97
N LYS A 230 3.61 -18.52 -0.72
CA LYS A 230 2.28 -18.81 -1.25
C LYS A 230 2.09 -18.33 -2.70
N TYR A 231 2.56 -17.10 -3.02
CA TYR A 231 2.20 -16.42 -4.26
C TYR A 231 3.33 -16.33 -5.29
N ALA A 232 4.58 -16.60 -4.93
CA ALA A 232 5.71 -16.47 -5.85
C ALA A 232 6.00 -17.73 -6.71
N GLY A 233 5.20 -18.79 -6.57
CA GLY A 233 5.32 -20.01 -7.37
C GLY A 233 6.71 -20.65 -7.31
N GLU A 234 7.22 -21.11 -8.46
CA GLU A 234 8.52 -21.79 -8.57
C GLU A 234 9.72 -20.91 -8.18
N ARG A 235 9.58 -19.58 -8.29
CA ARG A 235 10.62 -18.62 -7.91
C ARG A 235 10.62 -18.22 -6.43
N GLY A 236 9.70 -18.75 -5.65
CA GLY A 236 9.49 -18.38 -4.22
C GLY A 236 10.76 -18.48 -3.37
N VAL A 237 11.61 -19.49 -3.60
CA VAL A 237 12.87 -19.66 -2.85
C VAL A 237 13.85 -18.51 -3.14
N VAL A 238 13.97 -18.13 -4.43
CA VAL A 238 14.87 -17.05 -4.87
C VAL A 238 14.38 -15.71 -4.37
N ILE A 239 13.08 -15.42 -4.53
CA ILE A 239 12.46 -14.17 -4.08
C ILE A 239 12.58 -14.01 -2.56
N LYS A 240 12.37 -15.09 -1.80
CA LYS A 240 12.56 -15.10 -0.35
C LYS A 240 14.00 -14.80 0.04
N ARG A 241 14.98 -15.38 -0.67
CA ARG A 241 16.38 -15.11 -0.43
C ARG A 241 16.75 -13.65 -0.71
N ILE A 242 16.26 -13.09 -1.82
CA ILE A 242 16.42 -11.66 -2.14
C ILE A 242 15.82 -10.80 -0.99
N TYR A 243 14.60 -11.13 -0.55
CA TYR A 243 13.95 -10.41 0.56
C TYR A 243 14.77 -10.45 1.85
N ASP A 244 15.32 -11.63 2.20
CA ASP A 244 16.13 -11.81 3.41
C ASP A 244 17.50 -11.08 3.34
N LEU A 245 18.02 -10.84 2.13
CA LEU A 245 19.27 -10.10 1.91
C LEU A 245 19.07 -8.56 1.92
N LEU A 246 17.85 -8.05 1.71
CA LEU A 246 17.61 -6.60 1.65
C LEU A 246 18.20 -5.81 2.84
N PRO A 247 18.09 -6.26 4.10
CA PRO A 247 18.65 -5.50 5.22
C PRO A 247 20.18 -5.38 5.19
N SER A 248 20.88 -6.47 4.85
CA SER A 248 22.36 -6.46 4.78
C SER A 248 22.85 -5.57 3.64
N GLU A 249 22.20 -5.65 2.47
CA GLU A 249 22.51 -4.81 1.31
C GLU A 249 22.27 -3.31 1.57
N LEU A 250 21.23 -2.97 2.35
CA LEU A 250 20.96 -1.60 2.76
C LEU A 250 21.96 -1.08 3.81
N ALA A 251 22.51 -1.98 4.64
CA ALA A 251 23.52 -1.64 5.64
C ALA A 251 24.91 -1.42 5.01
N ASP A 252 25.15 -1.96 3.83
CA ASP A 252 26.44 -1.80 3.14
C ASP A 252 26.63 -0.35 2.66
N GLN A 253 27.91 0.09 2.61
CA GLN A 253 28.28 1.45 2.20
C GLN A 253 27.81 1.79 0.79
N ASN A 254 27.89 0.84 -0.13
CA ASN A 254 27.53 1.05 -1.54
C ASN A 254 26.03 1.00 -1.79
N LYS A 255 25.22 0.47 -0.88
CA LYS A 255 23.77 0.30 -1.00
C LYS A 255 23.30 -0.25 -2.35
N ARG A 256 24.14 -1.05 -3.00
CA ARG A 256 23.87 -1.74 -4.27
C ARG A 256 23.65 -3.20 -3.98
N PHE A 257 22.61 -3.77 -4.52
CA PHE A 257 22.34 -5.18 -4.34
C PHE A 257 23.39 -6.03 -5.09
N VAL A 258 24.04 -6.94 -4.37
CA VAL A 258 25.07 -7.82 -4.91
C VAL A 258 24.42 -9.14 -5.37
N ALA A 259 24.21 -9.29 -6.68
CA ALA A 259 23.55 -10.46 -7.27
C ALA A 259 24.24 -11.79 -6.91
N ARG A 260 25.55 -11.78 -6.66
CA ARG A 260 26.34 -12.96 -6.30
C ARG A 260 25.85 -13.61 -5.00
N ASP A 261 25.28 -12.81 -4.09
CA ASP A 261 24.84 -13.30 -2.79
C ASP A 261 23.48 -14.05 -2.87
N ILE A 262 22.79 -13.92 -4.00
CA ILE A 262 21.54 -14.67 -4.24
C ILE A 262 21.84 -16.15 -4.50
N GLU A 263 22.57 -16.48 -5.57
CA GLU A 263 22.83 -17.85 -6.02
C GLU A 263 24.27 -18.05 -6.54
N GLY A 264 25.21 -17.22 -6.11
CA GLY A 264 26.60 -17.28 -6.62
C GLY A 264 26.79 -16.72 -8.03
N ASN A 265 25.75 -16.13 -8.62
CA ASN A 265 25.77 -15.58 -9.98
C ASN A 265 25.90 -14.05 -9.95
N SER A 266 26.79 -13.51 -10.78
CA SER A 266 27.07 -12.06 -10.82
C SER A 266 26.12 -11.23 -11.68
N HIS A 267 25.21 -11.86 -12.44
CA HIS A 267 24.33 -11.16 -13.38
C HIS A 267 22.98 -10.81 -12.75
N ILE A 268 22.80 -9.57 -12.30
CA ILE A 268 21.57 -9.08 -11.68
C ILE A 268 20.36 -9.14 -12.62
N ASP A 269 20.59 -9.06 -13.93
CA ASP A 269 19.52 -9.11 -14.93
C ASP A 269 18.68 -10.39 -14.89
N ARG A 270 19.23 -11.47 -14.38
CA ARG A 270 18.49 -12.75 -14.20
C ARG A 270 17.40 -12.65 -13.14
N TYR A 271 17.50 -11.71 -12.21
CA TYR A 271 16.63 -11.54 -11.06
C TYR A 271 15.67 -10.35 -11.21
N GLN A 272 15.66 -9.68 -12.38
CA GLN A 272 14.80 -8.49 -12.58
C GLN A 272 13.31 -8.78 -12.32
N ASN A 273 12.81 -9.96 -12.72
CA ASN A 273 11.43 -10.36 -12.47
C ASN A 273 11.18 -10.65 -10.99
N ASP A 274 12.17 -11.17 -10.27
CA ASP A 274 12.07 -11.46 -8.84
C ASP A 274 12.03 -10.16 -8.02
N PHE A 275 12.86 -9.18 -8.40
CA PHE A 275 12.80 -7.83 -7.83
C PHE A 275 11.51 -7.09 -8.19
N ALA A 276 11.03 -7.24 -9.42
CA ALA A 276 9.75 -6.66 -9.84
C ALA A 276 8.60 -7.23 -9.02
N TRP A 277 8.63 -8.53 -8.73
CA TRP A 277 7.65 -9.18 -7.85
C TRP A 277 7.62 -8.54 -6.47
N LEU A 278 8.78 -8.33 -5.82
CA LEU A 278 8.86 -7.68 -4.50
C LEU A 278 8.39 -6.23 -4.53
N ALA A 279 8.67 -5.52 -5.63
CA ALA A 279 8.21 -4.14 -5.81
C ALA A 279 6.70 -4.07 -6.01
N GLU A 280 6.13 -4.95 -6.84
CA GLU A 280 4.70 -5.06 -7.09
C GLU A 280 3.93 -5.53 -5.84
N ALA A 281 4.54 -6.38 -5.02
CA ALA A 281 4.00 -6.77 -3.71
C ALA A 281 4.05 -5.62 -2.67
N GLY A 282 4.75 -4.53 -2.98
CA GLY A 282 4.92 -3.38 -2.09
C GLY A 282 5.86 -3.63 -0.91
N VAL A 283 6.64 -4.72 -0.93
CA VAL A 283 7.58 -5.09 0.15
C VAL A 283 9.00 -4.60 -0.07
N ALA A 284 9.32 -4.16 -1.29
CA ALA A 284 10.57 -3.48 -1.62
C ALA A 284 10.31 -2.31 -2.56
N LEU A 285 10.97 -1.18 -2.33
CA LEU A 285 10.89 -0.01 -3.21
C LEU A 285 12.20 0.13 -3.99
N PRO A 286 12.19 -0.10 -5.33
CA PRO A 286 13.38 0.11 -6.14
C PRO A 286 13.67 1.60 -6.30
N THR A 287 14.92 1.99 -6.07
CA THR A 287 15.43 3.32 -6.41
C THR A 287 16.50 3.18 -7.49
N TYR A 288 16.51 4.09 -8.43
CA TYR A 288 17.40 4.04 -9.57
C TYR A 288 18.24 5.31 -9.64
N ASN A 289 19.51 5.16 -10.00
CA ASN A 289 20.31 6.29 -10.38
C ASN A 289 19.84 6.86 -11.71
N VAL A 290 19.99 8.15 -11.85
CA VAL A 290 19.69 8.90 -13.07
C VAL A 290 20.98 9.56 -13.55
N ASP A 291 21.42 9.21 -14.75
CA ASP A 291 22.68 9.74 -15.29
C ASP A 291 22.56 11.23 -15.64
N GLU A 292 21.38 11.64 -16.16
CA GLU A 292 21.05 13.03 -16.42
C GLU A 292 19.72 13.39 -15.75
N PRO A 293 19.69 14.33 -14.77
CA PRO A 293 18.47 14.68 -14.04
C PRO A 293 17.59 15.65 -14.84
N ARG A 294 17.21 15.25 -16.07
CA ARG A 294 16.27 16.00 -16.93
C ARG A 294 14.94 15.26 -17.05
N PRO A 295 13.83 15.96 -16.94
CA PRO A 295 12.51 15.36 -17.19
C PRO A 295 12.35 14.88 -18.66
N PRO A 296 11.72 13.71 -18.90
CA PRO A 296 11.23 12.76 -17.92
C PRO A 296 12.34 11.85 -17.39
N LEU A 297 12.51 11.77 -16.07
CA LEU A 297 13.59 11.03 -15.40
C LEU A 297 13.63 9.55 -15.74
N LEU A 298 12.50 8.96 -16.16
CA LEU A 298 12.40 7.56 -16.56
C LEU A 298 13.28 7.21 -17.77
N ILE A 299 13.55 8.16 -18.65
CA ILE A 299 14.39 7.94 -19.85
C ILE A 299 15.87 7.85 -19.46
N ALA A 300 16.29 8.64 -18.47
CA ALA A 300 17.66 8.70 -17.99
C ALA A 300 17.98 7.69 -16.87
N LYS A 301 17.06 6.74 -16.62
CA LYS A 301 17.17 5.71 -15.59
C LYS A 301 18.31 4.75 -15.91
N ASN A 302 19.31 4.71 -15.05
CA ASN A 302 20.38 3.72 -15.12
C ASN A 302 19.95 2.42 -14.43
N ARG A 303 19.63 1.38 -15.21
CA ARG A 303 19.14 0.09 -14.70
C ARG A 303 20.22 -0.73 -13.98
N SER A 304 21.50 -0.49 -14.29
CA SER A 304 22.63 -1.21 -13.68
C SER A 304 22.98 -0.71 -12.28
N LEU A 305 22.47 0.47 -11.89
CA LEU A 305 22.73 1.14 -10.62
C LEU A 305 21.42 1.31 -9.82
N SER A 306 20.81 0.19 -9.44
CA SER A 306 19.59 0.19 -8.64
C SER A 306 19.87 -0.22 -7.20
N SER A 307 19.20 0.45 -6.28
CA SER A 307 19.11 0.07 -4.87
C SER A 307 17.66 -0.25 -4.54
N TYR A 308 17.42 -1.14 -3.58
CA TYR A 308 16.09 -1.52 -3.15
C TYR A 308 15.92 -1.19 -1.68
N PHE A 309 14.84 -0.54 -1.31
CA PHE A 309 14.51 -0.21 0.06
C PHE A 309 13.30 -1.03 0.51
N ALA A 310 13.33 -1.52 1.74
CA ALA A 310 12.15 -2.05 2.39
C ALA A 310 11.34 -0.87 2.95
N PRO A 311 10.13 -0.60 2.43
CA PRO A 311 9.39 0.62 2.80
C PRO A 311 8.85 0.59 4.22
N THR A 312 8.91 -0.56 4.88
CA THR A 312 8.03 -0.87 6.00
C THR A 312 8.74 -1.23 7.29
N LEU A 313 10.03 -1.56 7.24
CA LEU A 313 10.70 -2.18 8.37
C LEU A 313 11.95 -1.38 8.71
N ALA A 314 12.02 -0.92 9.95
CA ALA A 314 13.28 -0.63 10.59
C ALA A 314 13.95 -1.99 10.85
N PHE A 315 15.10 -2.21 10.27
CA PHE A 315 15.91 -3.40 10.49
C PHE A 315 16.92 -3.13 11.60
#